data_2ac585709ce1d04c5445773ef802bee4
#
_entry.id   2ac585709ce1d04c5445773ef802bee4
#
_cell.length_a   1.000
_cell.length_b   1.000
_cell.length_c   1.000
_cell.angle_alpha   90.00
_cell.angle_beta   90.00
_cell.angle_gamma   90.00
#
_symmetry.space_group_name_H-M   'P 1'
#
loop_
_entity.id
_entity.type
_entity.pdbx_description
1 polymer ?
#
loop_
_entity_poly.entity_id
_entity_poly.type
_entity_poly.pdbx_seq_one_letter_code
_entity_poly.pdbx_strand_id
1 'polypeptide(L)'
;MILQEMQTRSLNYEISVRGLFVALITEVMRLSTEQNDSASANRMVIAPALTYIDEFYMENFSIRDLADACSMSESHFRRVFRELVGMGPLDYLNRTRIAKACSLLRMTDDSILTISEKVGFGSMSSFNRHFY
;
A
#
# COMPACT_ATOMS: atom_id res chain seq x y z
N MET A 1 -4.07 16.70 51.95
CA MET A 1 -4.99 15.58 51.99
C MET A 1 -5.88 15.53 50.73
N ILE A 2 -6.56 16.60 50.36
CA ILE A 2 -7.43 16.67 49.18
C ILE A 2 -6.63 16.60 47.86
N LEU A 3 -5.47 17.20 47.79
CA LEU A 3 -4.58 17.15 46.60
C LEU A 3 -4.00 15.77 46.33
N GLN A 4 -3.72 14.97 47.35
CA GLN A 4 -3.24 13.60 47.21
C GLN A 4 -4.34 12.64 46.71
N GLU A 5 -5.58 12.81 47.14
CA GLU A 5 -6.72 12.03 46.65
C GLU A 5 -7.05 12.35 45.20
N MET A 6 -6.95 13.61 44.79
CA MET A 6 -7.16 13.99 43.40
C MET A 6 -6.04 13.44 42.45
N GLN A 7 -4.81 13.42 42.93
CA GLN A 7 -3.70 12.82 42.15
C GLN A 7 -3.84 11.29 42.04
N THR A 8 -4.25 10.63 43.07
CA THR A 8 -4.46 9.17 43.09
C THR A 8 -5.63 8.75 42.16
N ARG A 9 -6.69 9.56 42.13
CA ARG A 9 -7.84 9.36 41.24
C ARG A 9 -7.46 9.59 39.78
N SER A 10 -6.67 10.62 39.53
CA SER A 10 -6.16 10.91 38.17
C SER A 10 -5.27 9.79 37.66
N LEU A 11 -4.37 9.27 38.48
CA LEU A 11 -3.47 8.19 38.14
C LEU A 11 -4.18 6.89 37.83
N ASN A 12 -5.18 6.53 38.68
CA ASN A 12 -6.01 5.34 38.46
C ASN A 12 -6.88 5.44 37.21
N TYR A 13 -7.38 6.63 36.89
CA TYR A 13 -8.13 6.87 35.66
C TYR A 13 -7.24 6.72 34.42
N GLU A 14 -6.04 7.29 34.43
CA GLU A 14 -5.09 7.14 33.33
C GLU A 14 -4.67 5.68 33.07
N ILE A 15 -4.41 4.93 34.12
CA ILE A 15 -4.07 3.50 34.04
C ILE A 15 -5.24 2.70 33.46
N SER A 16 -6.46 2.99 33.89
CA SER A 16 -7.66 2.32 33.38
C SER A 16 -7.94 2.63 31.92
N VAL A 17 -7.76 3.88 31.49
CA VAL A 17 -7.94 4.30 30.10
C VAL A 17 -6.86 3.67 29.21
N ARG A 18 -5.63 3.62 29.65
CA ARG A 18 -4.54 2.95 28.91
C ARG A 18 -4.78 1.45 28.78
N GLY A 19 -5.22 0.80 29.83
CA GLY A 19 -5.58 -0.63 29.81
C GLY A 19 -6.71 -0.94 28.84
N LEU A 20 -7.76 -0.13 28.82
CA LEU A 20 -8.88 -0.24 27.87
C LEU A 20 -8.44 0.01 26.43
N PHE A 21 -7.56 0.98 26.20
CA PHE A 21 -7.05 1.31 24.89
C PHE A 21 -6.18 0.18 24.32
N VAL A 22 -5.29 -0.39 25.12
CA VAL A 22 -4.48 -1.55 24.75
C VAL A 22 -5.36 -2.78 24.48
N ALA A 23 -6.36 -3.05 25.31
CA ALA A 23 -7.30 -4.14 25.10
C ALA A 23 -8.09 -3.97 23.80
N LEU A 24 -8.55 -2.75 23.50
CA LEU A 24 -9.28 -2.43 22.27
C LEU A 24 -8.40 -2.62 21.04
N ILE A 25 -7.16 -2.14 21.07
CA ILE A 25 -6.19 -2.32 19.97
C ILE A 25 -5.90 -3.80 19.75
N THR A 26 -5.70 -4.56 20.83
CA THR A 26 -5.44 -6.01 20.76
C THR A 26 -6.62 -6.74 20.13
N GLU A 27 -7.85 -6.37 20.49
CA GLU A 27 -9.06 -6.96 19.92
C GLU A 27 -9.24 -6.59 18.43
N VAL A 28 -9.00 -5.35 18.08
CA VAL A 28 -9.01 -4.91 16.65
C VAL A 28 -7.94 -5.65 15.86
N MET A 29 -6.74 -5.80 16.40
CA MET A 29 -5.66 -6.56 15.76
C MET A 29 -6.03 -8.04 15.62
N ARG A 30 -6.66 -8.65 16.63
CA ARG A 30 -7.12 -10.04 16.58
C ARG A 30 -8.19 -10.25 15.51
N LEU A 31 -9.20 -9.40 15.46
CA LEU A 31 -10.24 -9.44 14.42
C LEU A 31 -9.68 -9.22 13.03
N SER A 32 -8.69 -8.33 12.90
CA SER A 32 -7.97 -8.11 11.64
C SER A 32 -7.14 -9.32 11.23
N THR A 33 -6.60 -10.07 12.18
CA THR A 33 -5.80 -11.27 11.91
C THR A 33 -6.69 -12.44 11.49
N GLU A 34 -7.83 -12.65 12.12
CA GLU A 34 -8.77 -13.71 11.76
C GLU A 34 -9.40 -13.49 10.37
N GLN A 35 -9.66 -12.24 9.99
CA GLN A 35 -10.06 -11.87 8.61
C GLN A 35 -8.91 -11.92 7.61
N ASN A 36 -7.68 -11.82 8.08
CA ASN A 36 -6.49 -11.67 7.23
C ASN A 36 -5.87 -13.01 6.81
N ASP A 37 -6.20 -14.12 7.47
CA ASP A 37 -5.59 -15.42 7.14
C ASP A 37 -5.99 -15.93 5.76
N SER A 38 -7.24 -15.80 5.36
CA SER A 38 -7.68 -16.12 4.01
C SER A 38 -7.27 -15.03 3.00
N ALA A 39 -7.30 -13.76 3.40
CA ALA A 39 -6.86 -12.66 2.55
C ALA A 39 -5.34 -12.62 2.38
N SER A 40 -4.56 -13.00 3.39
CA SER A 40 -3.10 -13.07 3.29
C SER A 40 -2.66 -14.26 2.43
N ALA A 41 -3.28 -15.43 2.56
CA ALA A 41 -3.02 -16.56 1.69
C ALA A 41 -3.35 -16.22 0.22
N ASN A 42 -4.46 -15.54 -0.02
CA ASN A 42 -4.83 -15.07 -1.37
C ASN A 42 -3.88 -13.99 -1.91
N ARG A 43 -3.40 -13.10 -1.07
CA ARG A 43 -2.38 -12.09 -1.46
C ARG A 43 -1.04 -12.72 -1.81
N MET A 44 -0.67 -13.83 -1.20
CA MET A 44 0.56 -14.56 -1.53
C MET A 44 0.57 -15.05 -2.97
N VAL A 45 -0.59 -15.30 -3.56
CA VAL A 45 -0.72 -15.76 -4.96
C VAL A 45 -0.23 -14.70 -5.95
N ILE A 46 -0.44 -13.40 -5.66
CA ILE A 46 0.00 -12.28 -6.50
C ILE A 46 1.22 -11.55 -5.95
N ALA A 47 1.78 -11.99 -4.83
CA ALA A 47 2.96 -11.37 -4.22
C ALA A 47 4.14 -11.24 -5.19
N PRO A 48 4.46 -12.22 -6.05
CA PRO A 48 5.52 -12.07 -7.05
C PRO A 48 5.28 -10.90 -8.01
N ALA A 49 4.04 -10.66 -8.42
CA ALA A 49 3.69 -9.53 -9.29
C ALA A 49 3.82 -8.19 -8.56
N LEU A 50 3.40 -8.10 -7.31
CA LEU A 50 3.55 -6.89 -6.50
C LEU A 50 5.02 -6.54 -6.27
N THR A 51 5.84 -7.52 -5.97
CA THR A 51 7.29 -7.36 -5.84
C THR A 51 7.92 -6.91 -7.15
N TYR A 52 7.52 -7.53 -8.27
CA TYR A 52 8.00 -7.15 -9.59
C TYR A 52 7.67 -5.69 -9.92
N ILE A 53 6.45 -5.25 -9.66
CA ILE A 53 6.04 -3.85 -9.87
C ILE A 53 6.87 -2.90 -8.99
N ASP A 54 7.06 -3.23 -7.74
CA ASP A 54 7.79 -2.37 -6.80
C ASP A 54 9.29 -2.24 -7.16
N GLU A 55 9.90 -3.30 -7.66
CA GLU A 55 11.31 -3.31 -8.08
C GLU A 55 11.54 -2.70 -9.47
N PHE A 56 10.62 -2.92 -10.42
CA PHE A 56 10.79 -2.59 -11.84
C PHE A 56 9.79 -1.55 -12.37
N TYR A 57 9.12 -0.78 -11.50
CA TYR A 57 8.10 0.20 -11.91
C TYR A 57 8.61 1.22 -12.94
N MET A 58 9.91 1.51 -12.99
CA MET A 58 10.54 2.42 -13.94
C MET A 58 10.70 1.83 -15.33
N GLU A 59 10.65 0.51 -15.45
CA GLU A 59 10.90 -0.20 -16.70
C GLU A 59 9.63 -0.46 -17.48
N ASN A 60 9.80 -0.74 -18.77
CA ASN A 60 8.70 -1.21 -19.61
C ASN A 60 8.60 -2.73 -19.50
N PHE A 61 7.49 -3.20 -18.98
CA PHE A 61 7.13 -4.61 -18.96
C PHE A 61 5.65 -4.76 -19.30
N SER A 62 5.27 -5.97 -19.69
CA SER A 62 3.90 -6.28 -20.03
C SER A 62 3.14 -6.90 -18.84
N ILE A 63 1.81 -6.88 -18.90
CA ILE A 63 0.98 -7.60 -17.94
C ILE A 63 1.25 -9.10 -17.99
N ARG A 64 1.66 -9.61 -19.15
CA ARG A 64 2.06 -11.00 -19.31
C ARG A 64 3.26 -11.35 -18.45
N ASP A 65 4.26 -10.46 -18.33
CA ASP A 65 5.41 -10.68 -17.47
C ASP A 65 5.00 -10.83 -16.01
N LEU A 66 4.02 -10.05 -15.56
CA LEU A 66 3.45 -10.17 -14.21
C LEU A 66 2.69 -11.47 -14.02
N ALA A 67 1.89 -11.87 -15.00
CA ALA A 67 1.15 -13.12 -14.98
C ALA A 67 2.08 -14.32 -14.94
N ASP A 68 3.14 -14.31 -15.75
CA ASP A 68 4.16 -15.35 -15.78
C ASP A 68 4.90 -15.45 -14.42
N ALA A 69 5.20 -14.33 -13.77
CA ALA A 69 5.77 -14.31 -12.43
C ALA A 69 4.88 -14.99 -11.38
N CYS A 70 3.56 -14.95 -11.58
CA CYS A 70 2.57 -15.61 -10.72
C CYS A 70 2.16 -17.01 -11.24
N SER A 71 2.78 -17.51 -12.29
CA SER A 71 2.44 -18.79 -12.93
C SER A 71 0.95 -18.87 -13.37
N MET A 72 0.43 -17.77 -13.90
CA MET A 72 -0.96 -17.65 -14.35
C MET A 72 -1.05 -17.23 -15.82
N SER A 73 -2.18 -17.55 -16.47
CA SER A 73 -2.54 -16.90 -17.73
C SER A 73 -2.82 -15.42 -17.50
N GLU A 74 -2.65 -14.61 -18.53
CA GLU A 74 -2.89 -13.17 -18.44
C GLU A 74 -4.33 -12.84 -18.02
N SER A 75 -5.32 -13.51 -18.60
CA SER A 75 -6.74 -13.31 -18.26
C SER A 75 -7.07 -13.70 -16.82
N HIS A 76 -6.51 -14.80 -16.34
CA HIS A 76 -6.70 -15.26 -14.97
C HIS A 76 -6.01 -14.30 -13.98
N PHE A 77 -4.80 -13.89 -14.30
CA PHE A 77 -4.04 -12.92 -13.50
C PHE A 77 -4.79 -11.60 -13.35
N ARG A 78 -5.30 -11.03 -14.45
CA ARG A 78 -6.07 -9.77 -14.42
C ARG A 78 -7.27 -9.85 -13.49
N ARG A 79 -8.01 -10.96 -13.56
CA ARG A 79 -9.18 -11.18 -12.71
C ARG A 79 -8.79 -11.31 -11.23
N VAL A 80 -7.84 -12.17 -10.92
CA VAL A 80 -7.38 -12.41 -9.55
C VAL A 80 -6.79 -11.14 -8.95
N PHE A 81 -5.96 -10.43 -9.70
CA PHE A 81 -5.35 -9.17 -9.25
C PHE A 81 -6.43 -8.13 -8.91
N ARG A 82 -7.42 -7.97 -9.77
CA ARG A 82 -8.52 -7.03 -9.54
C ARG A 82 -9.38 -7.40 -8.34
N GLU A 83 -9.66 -8.67 -8.14
CA GLU A 83 -10.40 -9.15 -6.97
C GLU A 83 -9.64 -8.90 -5.66
N LEU A 84 -8.33 -9.10 -5.64
CA LEU A 84 -7.52 -8.98 -4.43
C LEU A 84 -7.06 -7.54 -4.13
N VAL A 85 -6.79 -6.75 -5.14
CA VAL A 85 -6.23 -5.39 -5.01
C VAL A 85 -7.31 -4.31 -5.15
N GLY A 86 -8.41 -4.61 -5.83
CA GLY A 86 -9.51 -3.67 -6.09
C GLY A 86 -9.30 -2.80 -7.33
N MET A 87 -8.22 -2.99 -8.07
CA MET A 87 -7.93 -2.30 -9.33
C MET A 87 -7.12 -3.19 -10.26
N GLY A 88 -7.09 -2.85 -11.55
CA GLY A 88 -6.30 -3.58 -12.54
C GLY A 88 -4.78 -3.42 -12.33
N PRO A 89 -3.96 -4.36 -12.86
CA PRO A 89 -2.50 -4.31 -12.69
C PRO A 89 -1.86 -3.06 -13.30
N LEU A 90 -2.36 -2.59 -14.45
CA LEU A 90 -1.83 -1.37 -15.08
C LEU A 90 -2.15 -0.11 -14.26
N ASP A 91 -3.35 -0.01 -13.72
CA ASP A 91 -3.73 1.09 -12.84
C ASP A 91 -2.88 1.09 -11.56
N TYR A 92 -2.62 -0.07 -11.00
CA TYR A 92 -1.73 -0.23 -9.85
C TYR A 92 -0.30 0.21 -10.16
N LEU A 93 0.25 -0.18 -11.32
CA LEU A 93 1.57 0.25 -11.78
C LEU A 93 1.64 1.78 -11.90
N ASN A 94 0.67 2.39 -12.58
CA ASN A 94 0.62 3.84 -12.75
C ASN A 94 0.48 4.56 -11.41
N ARG A 95 -0.29 4.03 -10.49
CA ARG A 95 -0.42 4.56 -9.13
C ARG A 95 0.89 4.48 -8.36
N THR A 96 1.63 3.39 -8.49
CA THR A 96 2.96 3.23 -7.90
C THR A 96 3.93 4.27 -8.47
N ARG A 97 3.94 4.45 -9.78
CA ARG A 97 4.76 5.47 -10.46
C ARG A 97 4.45 6.88 -9.98
N ILE A 98 3.17 7.23 -9.84
CA ILE A 98 2.75 8.54 -9.29
C ILE A 98 3.20 8.72 -7.85
N ALA A 99 3.07 7.71 -7.01
CA ALA A 99 3.54 7.78 -5.62
C ALA A 99 5.05 8.01 -5.54
N LYS A 100 5.83 7.35 -6.39
CA LYS A 100 7.28 7.57 -6.49
C LYS A 100 7.60 8.97 -7.02
N ALA A 101 6.85 9.46 -8.01
CA ALA A 101 6.98 10.82 -8.54
C ALA A 101 6.73 11.88 -7.45
N CYS A 102 5.69 11.73 -6.65
CA CYS A 102 5.41 12.62 -5.53
C CYS A 102 6.56 12.66 -4.50
N SER A 103 7.20 11.53 -4.24
CA SER A 103 8.38 11.47 -3.37
C SER A 103 9.56 12.23 -3.98
N LEU A 104 9.84 12.04 -5.27
CA LEU A 104 10.92 12.74 -5.97
C LEU A 104 10.68 14.24 -6.05
N LEU A 105 9.45 14.70 -6.26
CA LEU A 105 9.09 16.12 -6.25
C LEU A 105 9.39 16.80 -4.91
N ARG A 106 9.28 16.07 -3.81
CA ARG A 106 9.58 16.59 -2.47
C ARG A 106 11.06 16.52 -2.10
N MET A 107 11.81 15.59 -2.68
CA MET A 107 13.19 15.26 -2.28
C MET A 107 14.24 15.82 -3.24
N THR A 108 13.86 16.26 -4.43
CA THR A 108 14.78 16.73 -5.47
C THR A 108 14.29 18.02 -6.11
N ASP A 109 15.19 18.73 -6.77
CA ASP A 109 14.89 19.91 -7.58
C ASP A 109 14.71 19.59 -9.08
N ASP A 110 14.54 18.32 -9.40
CA ASP A 110 14.32 17.86 -10.77
C ASP A 110 13.04 18.44 -11.36
N SER A 111 13.04 18.70 -12.66
CA SER A 111 11.84 19.12 -13.37
C SER A 111 10.78 18.01 -13.40
N ILE A 112 9.51 18.39 -13.54
CA ILE A 112 8.40 17.45 -13.69
C ILE A 112 8.63 16.49 -14.86
N LEU A 113 9.18 16.99 -15.97
CA LEU A 113 9.53 16.17 -17.13
C LEU A 113 10.57 15.09 -16.75
N THR A 114 11.65 15.48 -16.11
CA THR A 114 12.70 14.57 -15.65
C THR A 114 12.14 13.52 -14.69
N ILE A 115 11.29 13.92 -13.74
CA ILE A 115 10.66 13.02 -12.79
C ILE A 115 9.73 12.04 -13.49
N SER A 116 8.91 12.50 -14.45
CA SER A 116 8.02 11.63 -15.22
C SER A 116 8.78 10.53 -15.96
N GLU A 117 9.91 10.86 -16.54
CA GLU A 117 10.79 9.90 -17.21
C GLU A 117 11.43 8.93 -16.22
N LYS A 118 11.94 9.42 -15.10
CA LYS A 118 12.55 8.59 -14.03
C LYS A 118 11.60 7.55 -13.46
N VAL A 119 10.33 7.86 -13.35
CA VAL A 119 9.34 6.91 -12.81
C VAL A 119 8.72 6.01 -13.88
N GLY A 120 9.09 6.16 -15.14
CA GLY A 120 8.76 5.24 -16.22
C GLY A 120 7.59 5.63 -17.11
N PHE A 121 7.11 6.87 -17.06
CA PHE A 121 6.09 7.35 -18.02
C PHE A 121 6.72 7.65 -19.37
N GLY A 122 6.09 7.14 -20.44
CA GLY A 122 6.58 7.35 -21.82
C GLY A 122 6.28 8.74 -22.38
N SER A 123 5.39 9.53 -21.75
CA SER A 123 5.04 10.88 -22.19
C SER A 123 4.49 11.72 -21.04
N MET A 124 4.62 13.04 -21.16
CA MET A 124 4.00 13.99 -20.23
C MET A 124 2.46 13.89 -20.23
N SER A 125 1.86 13.59 -21.35
CA SER A 125 0.41 13.39 -21.45
C SER A 125 -0.06 12.20 -20.62
N SER A 126 0.68 11.09 -20.66
CA SER A 126 0.41 9.92 -19.84
C SER A 126 0.60 10.22 -18.35
N PHE A 127 1.67 10.91 -17.98
CA PHE A 127 1.93 11.36 -16.63
C PHE A 127 0.79 12.23 -16.09
N ASN A 128 0.43 13.28 -16.83
CA ASN A 128 -0.63 14.21 -16.42
C ASN A 128 -1.98 13.54 -16.22
N ARG A 129 -2.32 12.58 -17.08
CA ARG A 129 -3.58 11.81 -16.98
C ARG A 129 -3.70 11.07 -15.64
N HIS A 130 -2.60 10.60 -15.08
CA HIS A 130 -2.59 9.82 -13.86
C HIS A 130 -2.28 10.68 -12.61
N PHE A 131 -1.67 11.85 -12.81
CA PHE A 131 -1.31 12.77 -11.73
C PHE A 131 -2.49 13.67 -11.30
N TYR A 132 -3.33 14.08 -12.24
CA TYR A 132 -4.53 14.89 -12.01
C TYR A 132 -5.79 14.05 -12.12
#